data_5b76037725d3f6163e86ca0a09e92b70
#
_entry.id   5b76037725d3f6163e86ca0a09e92b70
#
_cell.length_a   1.000
_cell.length_b   1.000
_cell.length_c   1.000
_cell.angle_alpha   90.00
_cell.angle_beta   90.00
_cell.angle_gamma   90.00
#
_symmetry.space_group_name_H-M   'P 1'
#
loop_
_entity.id
_entity.type
_entity.pdbx_description
1 polymer ?
#
loop_
_entity_poly.entity_id
_entity_poly.type
_entity_poly.pdbx_seq_one_letter_code
_entity_poly.pdbx_strand_id
1 'polypeptide(L)'
;MQNRQKTVNLLGLAMRAGKVVTGTETVIADLKKKKVKLVVLASDLQKNTIEKVSRAANKNNVPMISEFTAVELENAVGKKRKVLGLTDSGFCKALVKKINEGV
;
A
#
# COMPACT_ATOMS: atom_id res chain seq x y z
N MET A 1 -21.00 -8.35 -5.37
CA MET A 1 -19.89 -8.03 -4.46
C MET A 1 -19.04 -6.95 -5.05
N GLN A 2 -18.60 -6.08 -4.23
CA GLN A 2 -17.85 -4.93 -4.67
C GLN A 2 -16.39 -5.27 -4.93
N ASN A 3 -15.82 -4.67 -5.97
CA ASN A 3 -14.40 -4.81 -6.23
C ASN A 3 -13.55 -4.30 -5.08
N ARG A 4 -14.08 -3.32 -4.35
CA ARG A 4 -13.38 -2.77 -3.19
C ARG A 4 -13.05 -3.85 -2.17
N GLN A 5 -14.03 -4.70 -1.83
CA GLN A 5 -13.79 -5.77 -0.87
C GLN A 5 -12.80 -6.80 -1.42
N LYS A 6 -12.89 -7.10 -2.70
CA LYS A 6 -11.95 -8.02 -3.35
C LYS A 6 -10.53 -7.46 -3.33
N THR A 7 -10.41 -6.16 -3.53
CA THR A 7 -9.11 -5.49 -3.51
C THR A 7 -8.50 -5.50 -2.11
N VAL A 8 -9.32 -5.26 -1.07
CA VAL A 8 -8.88 -5.34 0.32
C VAL A 8 -8.44 -6.78 0.64
N ASN A 9 -9.19 -7.77 0.16
CA ASN A 9 -8.84 -9.18 0.37
C ASN A 9 -7.52 -9.54 -0.30
N LEU A 10 -7.28 -9.01 -1.48
CA LEU A 10 -6.02 -9.23 -2.20
C LEU A 10 -4.84 -8.66 -1.42
N LEU A 11 -5.02 -7.49 -0.83
CA LEU A 11 -4.00 -6.88 0.01
C LEU A 11 -3.70 -7.76 1.22
N GLY A 12 -4.73 -8.35 1.82
CA GLY A 12 -4.57 -9.29 2.93
C GLY A 12 -3.82 -10.54 2.52
N LEU A 13 -4.06 -11.06 1.31
CA LEU A 13 -3.33 -12.20 0.78
C LEU A 13 -1.85 -11.86 0.61
N ALA A 14 -1.55 -10.69 0.08
CA ALA A 14 -0.17 -10.23 -0.09
C ALA A 14 0.54 -10.15 1.26
N MET A 15 -0.17 -9.66 2.29
CA MET A 15 0.39 -9.58 3.65
C MET A 15 0.72 -10.97 4.17
N ARG A 16 -0.20 -11.92 4.04
CA ARG A 16 0.04 -13.30 4.51
C ARG A 16 1.14 -13.99 3.74
N ALA A 17 1.35 -13.60 2.49
CA ALA A 17 2.43 -14.15 1.66
C ALA A 17 3.79 -13.53 1.97
N GLY A 18 3.85 -12.58 2.91
CA GLY A 18 5.10 -11.92 3.25
C GLY A 18 5.56 -10.90 2.21
N LYS A 19 4.63 -10.37 1.41
CA LYS A 19 4.96 -9.46 0.31
C LYS A 19 4.57 -8.01 0.62
N VAL A 20 4.31 -7.70 1.89
CA VAL A 20 3.94 -6.35 2.32
C VAL A 20 4.80 -5.95 3.51
N VAL A 21 5.37 -4.75 3.45
CA VAL A 21 5.99 -4.12 4.61
C VAL A 21 5.04 -3.04 5.11
N THR A 22 5.02 -2.80 6.41
CA THR A 22 4.06 -1.90 7.03
C THR A 22 4.74 -0.85 7.89
N GLY A 23 4.13 0.32 7.96
CA GLY A 23 4.61 1.41 8.80
C GLY A 23 5.43 2.42 8.02
N THR A 24 5.31 3.68 8.40
CA THR A 24 5.93 4.80 7.69
C THR A 24 7.45 4.63 7.54
N GLU A 25 8.12 4.39 8.65
CA GLU A 25 9.59 4.35 8.63
C GLU A 25 10.11 3.13 7.87
N THR A 26 9.46 1.99 8.04
CA THR A 26 9.84 0.76 7.34
C THR A 26 9.68 0.91 5.84
N VAL A 27 8.53 1.47 5.42
CA VAL A 27 8.27 1.66 3.99
C VAL A 27 9.30 2.62 3.39
N ILE A 28 9.61 3.72 4.07
CA ILE A 28 10.59 4.69 3.57
C ILE A 28 11.97 4.03 3.47
N ALA A 29 12.38 3.27 4.47
CA ALA A 29 13.67 2.59 4.46
C ALA A 29 13.75 1.60 3.29
N ASP A 30 12.68 0.84 3.06
CA ASP A 30 12.66 -0.16 2.00
C ASP A 30 12.53 0.46 0.61
N LEU A 31 11.92 1.65 0.51
CA LEU A 31 11.94 2.43 -0.74
C LEU A 31 13.38 2.76 -1.13
N LYS A 32 14.18 3.19 -0.17
CA LYS A 32 15.59 3.51 -0.42
C LYS A 32 16.39 2.29 -0.87
N LYS A 33 15.99 1.11 -0.40
CA LYS A 33 16.64 -0.15 -0.77
C LYS A 33 16.09 -0.75 -2.06
N LYS A 34 15.17 -0.06 -2.73
CA LYS A 34 14.55 -0.51 -3.98
C LYS A 34 13.73 -1.79 -3.81
N LYS A 35 13.23 -2.05 -2.61
CA LYS A 35 12.43 -3.24 -2.32
C LYS A 35 10.94 -3.05 -2.53
N VAL A 36 10.45 -1.82 -2.45
CA VAL A 36 9.02 -1.51 -2.56
C VAL A 36 8.68 -1.18 -4.00
N LYS A 37 7.62 -1.81 -4.51
CA LYS A 37 7.14 -1.64 -5.89
C LYS A 37 5.89 -0.77 -5.97
N LEU A 38 5.14 -0.68 -4.88
CA LEU A 38 3.91 0.12 -4.81
C LEU A 38 3.69 0.54 -3.37
N VAL A 39 3.35 1.81 -3.17
CA VAL A 39 3.03 2.33 -1.84
C VAL A 39 1.51 2.49 -1.74
N VAL A 40 0.95 2.01 -0.63
CA VAL A 40 -0.48 2.17 -0.33
C VAL A 40 -0.61 3.04 0.91
N LEU A 41 -1.27 4.18 0.75
CA LEU A 41 -1.50 5.13 1.83
C LEU A 41 -2.97 5.12 2.22
N ALA A 42 -3.25 5.28 3.51
CA ALA A 42 -4.62 5.51 3.94
C ALA A 42 -5.10 6.86 3.40
N SER A 43 -6.33 6.90 2.91
CA SER A 43 -6.89 8.13 2.36
C SER A 43 -7.07 9.22 3.40
N ASP A 44 -7.17 8.83 4.67
CA ASP A 44 -7.34 9.75 5.81
C ASP A 44 -6.03 9.96 6.59
N LEU A 45 -4.90 9.73 5.93
CA LEU A 45 -3.58 9.91 6.53
C LEU A 45 -3.27 11.40 6.72
N GLN A 46 -2.51 11.71 7.77
CA GLN A 46 -2.10 13.10 8.04
C GLN A 46 -1.22 13.64 6.94
N LYS A 47 -1.38 14.93 6.66
CA LYS A 47 -0.68 15.59 5.56
C LYS A 47 0.83 15.46 5.67
N ASN A 48 1.39 15.64 6.85
CA ASN A 48 2.85 15.55 7.04
C ASN A 48 3.38 14.17 6.67
N THR A 49 2.66 13.12 7.03
CA THR A 49 3.05 11.76 6.70
C THR A 49 2.94 11.51 5.20
N ILE A 50 1.86 12.01 4.57
CA ILE A 50 1.69 11.89 3.13
C ILE A 50 2.87 12.53 2.41
N GLU A 51 3.25 13.73 2.80
CA GLU A 51 4.35 14.44 2.18
C GLU A 51 5.67 13.69 2.31
N LYS A 52 5.95 13.16 3.51
CA LYS A 52 7.17 12.43 3.78
C LYS A 52 7.27 11.17 2.93
N VAL A 53 6.21 10.39 2.88
CA VAL A 53 6.20 9.15 2.10
C VAL A 53 6.21 9.45 0.61
N SER A 54 5.45 10.47 0.17
CA SER A 54 5.40 10.86 -1.25
C SER A 54 6.78 11.27 -1.75
N ARG A 55 7.51 12.01 -0.94
CA ARG A 55 8.87 12.42 -1.31
C ARG A 55 9.77 11.21 -1.54
N ALA A 56 9.72 10.25 -0.64
CA ALA A 56 10.52 9.04 -0.74
C ALA A 56 10.10 8.19 -1.96
N ALA A 57 8.81 8.04 -2.18
CA ALA A 57 8.29 7.26 -3.29
C ALA A 57 8.66 7.90 -4.64
N ASN A 58 8.47 9.23 -4.75
CA ASN A 58 8.80 9.95 -5.98
C ASN A 58 10.29 9.87 -6.28
N LYS A 59 11.12 10.00 -5.26
CA LYS A 59 12.58 9.92 -5.43
C LYS A 59 13.01 8.57 -5.99
N ASN A 60 12.25 7.53 -5.68
CA ASN A 60 12.57 6.17 -6.13
C ASN A 60 11.68 5.68 -7.26
N ASN A 61 10.89 6.57 -7.86
CA ASN A 61 10.01 6.28 -9.00
C ASN A 61 9.00 5.17 -8.70
N VAL A 62 8.46 5.16 -7.48
CA VAL A 62 7.48 4.16 -7.05
C VAL A 62 6.09 4.80 -7.02
N PRO A 63 5.10 4.19 -7.67
CA PRO A 63 3.73 4.72 -7.65
C PRO A 63 3.10 4.58 -6.28
N MET A 64 2.12 5.45 -6.01
CA MET A 64 1.37 5.45 -4.75
C MET A 64 -0.12 5.43 -5.05
N ILE A 65 -0.86 4.75 -4.19
CA ILE A 65 -2.32 4.76 -4.23
C ILE A 65 -2.85 5.10 -2.84
N SER A 66 -4.03 5.73 -2.78
CA SER A 66 -4.67 6.11 -1.53
C SER A 66 -6.18 5.86 -1.60
N GLU A 67 -6.56 4.70 -2.12
CA GLU A 67 -7.96 4.34 -2.35
C GLU A 67 -8.68 3.87 -1.09
N PHE A 68 -7.96 3.48 -0.05
CA PHE A 68 -8.54 2.82 1.13
C PHE A 68 -8.33 3.64 2.38
N THR A 69 -9.31 3.58 3.29
CA THR A 69 -9.21 4.24 4.58
C THR A 69 -8.27 3.46 5.50
N ALA A 70 -7.87 4.10 6.61
CA ALA A 70 -7.03 3.43 7.62
C ALA A 70 -7.72 2.18 8.17
N VAL A 71 -9.04 2.22 8.36
CA VAL A 71 -9.80 1.07 8.86
C VAL A 71 -9.74 -0.08 7.86
N GLU A 72 -9.89 0.21 6.57
CA GLU A 72 -9.81 -0.82 5.55
C GLU A 72 -8.43 -1.46 5.49
N LEU A 73 -7.38 -0.65 5.61
CA LEU A 73 -6.01 -1.17 5.63
C LEU A 73 -5.76 -2.02 6.87
N GLU A 74 -6.27 -1.58 8.02
CA GLU A 74 -6.15 -2.36 9.25
C GLU A 74 -6.83 -3.73 9.09
N ASN A 75 -8.02 -3.76 8.50
CA ASN A 75 -8.72 -5.02 8.27
C ASN A 75 -7.95 -5.93 7.33
N ALA A 76 -7.29 -5.37 6.34
CA ALA A 76 -6.54 -6.16 5.36
C ALA A 76 -5.29 -6.78 5.99
N VAL A 77 -4.53 -6.02 6.77
CA VAL A 77 -3.22 -6.48 7.25
C VAL A 77 -3.23 -6.94 8.70
N GLY A 78 -4.32 -6.69 9.42
CA GLY A 78 -4.45 -7.14 10.81
C GLY A 78 -3.70 -6.30 11.83
N LYS A 79 -3.25 -5.11 11.44
CA LYS A 79 -2.51 -4.20 12.31
C LYS A 79 -2.95 -2.77 12.04
N LYS A 80 -2.81 -1.90 13.04
CA LYS A 80 -3.09 -0.48 12.85
C LYS A 80 -1.93 0.18 12.11
N ARG A 81 -1.95 0.05 10.79
CA ARG A 81 -0.93 0.64 9.92
C ARG A 81 -1.63 1.45 8.83
N LYS A 82 -1.11 2.61 8.56
CA LYS A 82 -1.70 3.54 7.58
C LYS A 82 -0.83 3.69 6.34
N VAL A 83 0.35 3.09 6.34
CA VAL A 83 1.28 3.12 5.21
C VAL A 83 1.76 1.70 4.97
N LEU A 84 1.61 1.24 3.75
CA LEU A 84 2.02 -0.11 3.34
C LEU A 84 2.90 -0.01 2.11
N GLY A 85 3.79 -0.99 1.95
CA GLY A 85 4.58 -1.12 0.74
C GLY A 85 4.51 -2.54 0.23
N LEU A 86 4.13 -2.71 -1.02
CA LEU A 86 4.13 -4.02 -1.65
C LEU A 86 5.48 -4.27 -2.30
N THR A 87 6.03 -5.45 -2.06
CA THR A 87 7.38 -5.79 -2.53
C THR A 87 7.37 -6.77 -3.68
N ASP A 88 6.21 -7.27 -4.08
CA ASP A 88 6.07 -8.27 -5.15
C ASP A 88 5.35 -7.67 -6.35
N SER A 89 5.97 -7.74 -7.52
CA SER A 89 5.39 -7.12 -8.71
C SER A 89 4.08 -7.79 -9.14
N GLY A 90 3.93 -9.09 -8.91
CA GLY A 90 2.69 -9.78 -9.24
C GLY A 90 1.50 -9.25 -8.45
N PHE A 91 1.66 -9.11 -7.13
CA PHE A 91 0.62 -8.53 -6.29
C PHE A 91 0.36 -7.07 -6.65
N CYS A 92 1.41 -6.32 -6.98
CA CYS A 92 1.24 -4.92 -7.39
C CYS A 92 0.38 -4.80 -8.63
N LYS A 93 0.68 -5.60 -9.65
CA LYS A 93 -0.09 -5.59 -10.90
C LYS A 93 -1.53 -5.99 -10.66
N ALA A 94 -1.75 -7.02 -9.86
CA ALA A 94 -3.11 -7.48 -9.56
C ALA A 94 -3.90 -6.42 -8.81
N LEU A 95 -3.27 -5.75 -7.85
CA LEU A 95 -3.93 -4.70 -7.06
C LEU A 95 -4.31 -3.51 -7.93
N VAL A 96 -3.38 -3.03 -8.76
CA VAL A 96 -3.63 -1.90 -9.65
C VAL A 96 -4.74 -2.25 -10.65
N LYS A 97 -4.73 -3.46 -11.17
CA LYS A 97 -5.77 -3.91 -12.08
C LYS A 97 -7.15 -3.87 -11.42
N LYS A 98 -7.26 -4.35 -10.20
CA LYS A 98 -8.53 -4.32 -9.46
C LYS A 98 -9.02 -2.90 -9.23
N ILE A 99 -8.11 -1.99 -8.89
CA ILE A 99 -8.46 -0.59 -8.68
C ILE A 99 -8.96 0.03 -9.97
N ASN A 100 -8.28 -0.25 -11.08
CA ASN A 100 -8.68 0.29 -12.38
C ASN A 100 -10.00 -0.29 -12.88
N GLU A 101 -10.43 -1.43 -12.35
CA GLU A 101 -11.73 -2.03 -12.68
C GLU A 101 -12.88 -1.38 -11.91
N GLY A 102 -12.62 -0.37 -11.11
CA GLY A 102 -13.67 0.37 -10.42
C GLY A 102 -13.86 -0.06 -8.98
N VAL A 103 -12.89 0.23 -8.18
CA VAL A 103 -12.99 0.04 -6.72
C VAL A 103 -14.04 0.98 -6.13
#